data_f3950b804f19a5843cccd0e14c0969f5
#
_entry.id   f3950b804f19a5843cccd0e14c0969f5
#
_cell.length_a   1.000
_cell.length_b   1.000
_cell.length_c   1.000
_cell.angle_alpha   90.00
_cell.angle_beta   90.00
_cell.angle_gamma   90.00
#
_symmetry.space_group_name_H-M   'P 1'
#
loop_
_entity.id
_entity.type
_entity.pdbx_description
1 polymer ?
#
loop_
_entity_poly.entity_id
_entity_poly.type
_entity_poly.pdbx_seq_one_letter_code
_entity_poly.pdbx_strand_id
1 'polypeptide(L)'
;MAKILLLHGPNLNLLGSREPHIYGATTLAEINQAAERQCKAAGHKLETMQSNSESALLDRIHLAATTDVDFIVINPAAFTHTSVALRDALAAVAIPFVELHLSNPHTRETFRHRSYLSDLACGVVSGFGPHSYTLALQAAIHQLGMAPRHQRVKPASD
;
A
#
# COMPACT_ATOMS: atom_id res chain seq x y z
N MET A 1 -11.87 -11.45 -11.19
CA MET A 1 -11.78 -10.91 -9.81
C MET A 1 -10.34 -10.96 -9.35
N ALA A 2 -9.79 -9.83 -8.96
CA ALA A 2 -8.43 -9.74 -8.43
C ALA A 2 -8.47 -9.59 -6.91
N LYS A 3 -7.35 -9.92 -6.25
CA LYS A 3 -7.13 -9.67 -4.83
C LYS A 3 -6.10 -8.56 -4.66
N ILE A 4 -6.50 -7.52 -3.95
CA ILE A 4 -5.67 -6.37 -3.61
C ILE A 4 -5.29 -6.47 -2.13
N LEU A 5 -4.01 -6.30 -1.82
CA LEU A 5 -3.50 -6.21 -0.46
C LEU A 5 -3.20 -4.75 -0.14
N LEU A 6 -3.87 -4.20 0.89
CA LEU A 6 -3.64 -2.86 1.40
C LEU A 6 -2.82 -2.95 2.69
N LEU A 7 -1.59 -2.45 2.63
CA LEU A 7 -0.65 -2.44 3.75
C LEU A 7 -0.52 -1.05 4.35
N HIS A 8 -0.58 -0.99 5.67
CA HIS A 8 -0.39 0.23 6.44
C HIS A 8 0.82 0.08 7.37
N GLY A 9 1.73 1.01 7.28
CA GLY A 9 2.95 1.06 8.07
C GLY A 9 2.75 1.58 9.51
N PRO A 10 3.87 1.93 10.17
CA PRO A 10 3.88 2.28 11.58
C PRO A 10 3.09 3.54 11.87
N ASN A 11 2.51 3.57 13.05
CA ASN A 11 1.72 4.67 13.61
C ASN A 11 0.38 4.96 12.92
N LEU A 12 0.05 4.29 11.83
CA LEU A 12 -1.24 4.48 11.14
C LEU A 12 -2.42 3.94 11.97
N ASN A 13 -2.17 3.07 12.92
CA ASN A 13 -3.15 2.66 13.94
C ASN A 13 -3.63 3.83 14.81
N LEU A 14 -2.87 4.93 14.85
CA LEU A 14 -3.20 6.13 15.63
C LEU A 14 -3.97 7.19 14.83
N LEU A 15 -4.33 6.90 13.59
CA LEU A 15 -5.11 7.84 12.77
C LEU A 15 -6.43 8.21 13.47
N GLY A 16 -6.79 9.49 13.34
CA GLY A 16 -7.95 10.07 14.00
C GLY A 16 -7.62 10.74 15.34
N SER A 17 -6.53 10.37 16.00
CA SER A 17 -6.06 10.93 17.28
C SER A 17 -4.69 11.61 17.20
N ARG A 18 -3.86 11.25 16.19
CA ARG A 18 -2.51 11.76 16.03
C ARG A 18 -2.48 12.89 14.99
N GLU A 19 -1.99 14.06 15.42
CA GLU A 19 -1.76 15.22 14.53
C GLU A 19 -2.89 15.44 13.51
N PRO A 20 -4.15 15.70 13.96
CA PRO A 20 -5.31 15.82 13.07
C PRO A 20 -5.15 16.90 12.00
N HIS A 21 -4.35 17.94 12.28
CA HIS A 21 -4.04 19.01 11.33
C HIS A 21 -3.21 18.55 10.13
N ILE A 22 -2.51 17.41 10.24
CA ILE A 22 -1.73 16.80 9.15
C ILE A 22 -2.52 15.66 8.50
N TYR A 23 -3.10 14.77 9.31
CA TYR A 23 -3.67 13.50 8.86
C TYR A 23 -5.19 13.46 8.88
N GLY A 24 -5.88 14.48 9.47
CA GLY A 24 -7.32 14.51 9.62
C GLY A 24 -7.84 13.67 10.80
N ALA A 25 -9.16 13.65 10.98
CA ALA A 25 -9.84 12.94 12.07
C ALA A 25 -10.32 11.53 11.68
N THR A 26 -10.19 11.13 10.42
CA THR A 26 -10.61 9.82 9.92
C THR A 26 -9.74 8.72 10.52
N THR A 27 -10.37 7.69 11.04
CA THR A 27 -9.68 6.55 11.64
C THR A 27 -9.23 5.53 10.58
N LEU A 28 -8.28 4.68 10.94
CA LEU A 28 -7.85 3.58 10.07
C LEU A 28 -9.00 2.60 9.78
N ALA A 29 -9.85 2.33 10.76
CA ALA A 29 -11.02 1.47 10.57
C ALA A 29 -11.98 2.02 9.50
N GLU A 30 -12.22 3.33 9.51
CA GLU A 30 -13.05 4.00 8.50
C GLU A 30 -12.40 3.94 7.12
N ILE A 31 -11.09 4.12 7.04
CA ILE A 31 -10.32 3.98 5.80
C ILE A 31 -10.46 2.56 5.24
N ASN A 32 -10.27 1.55 6.07
CA ASN A 32 -10.38 0.14 5.64
C ASN A 32 -11.78 -0.20 5.16
N GLN A 33 -12.82 0.29 5.85
CA GLN A 33 -14.21 0.06 5.44
C GLN A 33 -14.52 0.70 4.08
N ALA A 34 -14.08 1.94 3.88
CA ALA A 34 -14.26 2.63 2.61
C ALA A 34 -13.49 1.94 1.47
N ALA A 35 -12.27 1.48 1.75
CA ALA A 35 -11.44 0.74 0.80
C ALA A 35 -12.09 -0.58 0.39
N GLU A 36 -12.66 -1.31 1.35
CA GLU A 36 -13.35 -2.58 1.09
C GLU A 36 -14.57 -2.36 0.19
N ARG A 37 -15.39 -1.34 0.48
CA ARG A 37 -16.53 -0.99 -0.37
C ARG A 37 -16.10 -0.61 -1.79
N GLN A 38 -15.04 0.17 -1.91
CA GLN A 38 -14.51 0.60 -3.21
C GLN A 38 -14.03 -0.59 -4.06
N CYS A 39 -13.27 -1.50 -3.48
CA CYS A 39 -12.79 -2.69 -4.17
C CYS A 39 -13.94 -3.63 -4.55
N LYS A 40 -14.87 -3.86 -3.63
CA LYS A 40 -16.05 -4.69 -3.87
C LYS A 40 -16.91 -4.15 -5.02
N ALA A 41 -17.13 -2.84 -5.06
CA ALA A 41 -17.89 -2.20 -6.15
C ALA A 41 -17.21 -2.39 -7.51
N ALA A 42 -15.89 -2.53 -7.55
CA ALA A 42 -15.12 -2.81 -8.76
C ALA A 42 -14.97 -4.33 -9.05
N GLY A 43 -15.58 -5.18 -8.24
CA GLY A 43 -15.52 -6.64 -8.41
C GLY A 43 -14.23 -7.28 -7.90
N HIS A 44 -13.51 -6.63 -7.00
CA HIS A 44 -12.27 -7.12 -6.42
C HIS A 44 -12.39 -7.41 -4.93
N LYS A 45 -11.49 -8.26 -4.45
CA LYS A 45 -11.36 -8.60 -3.03
C LYS A 45 -10.23 -7.79 -2.41
N LEU A 46 -10.44 -7.28 -1.21
CA LEU A 46 -9.43 -6.55 -0.44
C LEU A 46 -9.05 -7.33 0.81
N GLU A 47 -7.75 -7.42 1.05
CA GLU A 47 -7.18 -7.77 2.34
C GLU A 47 -6.41 -6.59 2.88
N THR A 48 -6.49 -6.35 4.19
CA THR A 48 -5.80 -5.23 4.85
C THR A 48 -4.93 -5.74 5.99
N MET A 49 -3.82 -5.07 6.21
CA MET A 49 -2.97 -5.28 7.38
C MET A 49 -2.29 -3.98 7.78
N GLN A 50 -2.25 -3.71 9.07
CA GLN A 50 -1.45 -2.63 9.64
C GLN A 50 -0.45 -3.23 10.63
N SER A 51 0.78 -2.74 10.63
CA SER A 51 1.77 -3.13 11.63
C SER A 51 2.78 -2.02 11.87
N ASN A 52 3.24 -1.94 13.12
CA ASN A 52 4.39 -1.13 13.51
C ASN A 52 5.71 -1.89 13.35
N SER A 53 5.63 -3.18 13.06
CA SER A 53 6.80 -4.06 12.91
C SER A 53 7.21 -4.16 11.46
N GLU A 54 8.45 -3.78 11.15
CA GLU A 54 9.02 -3.95 9.80
C GLU A 54 9.02 -5.41 9.38
N SER A 55 9.42 -6.32 10.27
CA SER A 55 9.45 -7.75 9.96
C SER A 55 8.06 -8.33 9.66
N ALA A 56 7.03 -7.89 10.37
CA ALA A 56 5.67 -8.34 10.10
C ALA A 56 5.18 -7.90 8.72
N LEU A 57 5.53 -6.68 8.29
CA LEU A 57 5.22 -6.20 6.94
C LEU A 57 5.99 -6.98 5.87
N LEU A 58 7.28 -7.26 6.12
CA LEU A 58 8.09 -8.09 5.23
C LEU A 58 7.47 -9.49 5.05
N ASP A 59 7.13 -10.14 6.15
CA ASP A 59 6.53 -11.48 6.14
C ASP A 59 5.21 -11.47 5.37
N ARG A 60 4.40 -10.42 5.52
CA ARG A 60 3.15 -10.30 4.78
C ARG A 60 3.37 -10.13 3.28
N ILE A 61 4.37 -9.36 2.88
CA ILE A 61 4.74 -9.20 1.47
C ILE A 61 5.24 -10.54 0.91
N HIS A 62 6.08 -11.25 1.64
CA HIS A 62 6.55 -12.57 1.21
C HIS A 62 5.38 -13.55 1.03
N LEU A 63 4.43 -13.54 1.97
CA LEU A 63 3.24 -14.40 1.88
C LEU A 63 2.39 -14.05 0.64
N ALA A 64 2.34 -12.80 0.25
CA ALA A 64 1.60 -12.36 -0.93
C ALA A 64 2.10 -13.05 -2.22
N ALA A 65 3.38 -13.38 -2.29
CA ALA A 65 3.96 -14.08 -3.45
C ALA A 65 3.46 -15.51 -3.61
N THR A 66 3.04 -16.16 -2.53
CA THR A 66 2.57 -17.55 -2.50
C THR A 66 1.05 -17.66 -2.34
N THR A 67 0.36 -16.55 -2.21
CA THR A 67 -1.09 -16.44 -2.15
C THR A 67 -1.60 -15.67 -3.38
N ASP A 68 -2.90 -15.54 -3.51
CA ASP A 68 -3.52 -15.00 -4.74
C ASP A 68 -3.54 -13.46 -4.81
N VAL A 69 -2.56 -12.78 -4.22
CA VAL A 69 -2.48 -11.31 -4.28
C VAL A 69 -2.00 -10.87 -5.66
N ASP A 70 -2.80 -10.05 -6.31
CA ASP A 70 -2.55 -9.55 -7.68
C ASP A 70 -1.94 -8.16 -7.69
N PHE A 71 -2.21 -7.37 -6.66
CA PHE A 71 -1.75 -5.98 -6.55
C PHE A 71 -1.57 -5.58 -5.08
N ILE A 72 -0.58 -4.75 -4.81
CA ILE A 72 -0.34 -4.19 -3.47
C ILE A 72 -0.55 -2.68 -3.52
N VAL A 73 -1.27 -2.17 -2.54
CA VAL A 73 -1.35 -0.73 -2.24
C VAL A 73 -0.72 -0.55 -0.86
N ILE A 74 0.32 0.26 -0.78
CA ILE A 74 1.08 0.40 0.47
C ILE A 74 1.20 1.85 0.88
N ASN A 75 0.80 2.13 2.12
CA ASN A 75 1.19 3.33 2.84
C ASN A 75 2.30 2.94 3.83
N PRO A 76 3.57 3.07 3.45
CA PRO A 76 4.66 2.59 4.29
C PRO A 76 4.94 3.50 5.49
N ALA A 77 4.31 4.67 5.55
CA ALA A 77 4.53 5.69 6.57
C ALA A 77 6.02 6.00 6.72
N ALA A 78 6.56 6.05 7.94
CA ALA A 78 7.95 6.40 8.16
C ALA A 78 8.95 5.41 7.53
N PHE A 79 8.57 4.15 7.31
CA PHE A 79 9.46 3.16 6.69
C PHE A 79 9.80 3.50 5.24
N THR A 80 9.04 4.35 4.58
CA THR A 80 9.39 4.89 3.26
C THR A 80 10.78 5.49 3.21
N HIS A 81 11.20 6.14 4.31
CA HIS A 81 12.44 6.90 4.38
C HIS A 81 13.60 6.09 4.97
N THR A 82 13.36 4.89 5.47
CA THR A 82 14.33 4.11 6.24
C THR A 82 14.51 2.67 5.82
N SER A 83 13.46 2.05 5.23
CA SER A 83 13.47 0.60 5.03
C SER A 83 13.93 0.18 3.64
N VAL A 84 15.21 -0.13 3.52
CA VAL A 84 15.74 -0.86 2.36
C VAL A 84 15.18 -2.28 2.31
N ALA A 85 14.88 -2.88 3.45
CA ALA A 85 14.31 -4.23 3.51
C ALA A 85 12.92 -4.31 2.86
N LEU A 86 12.04 -3.31 3.08
CA LEU A 86 10.76 -3.25 2.38
C LEU A 86 10.94 -3.07 0.87
N ARG A 87 11.86 -2.21 0.45
CA ARG A 87 12.22 -2.06 -0.95
C ARG A 87 12.59 -3.40 -1.57
N ASP A 88 13.50 -4.12 -0.93
CA ASP A 88 14.00 -5.40 -1.44
C ASP A 88 12.89 -6.48 -1.48
N ALA A 89 12.02 -6.51 -0.49
CA ALA A 89 10.89 -7.43 -0.46
C ALA A 89 9.91 -7.18 -1.62
N LEU A 90 9.55 -5.93 -1.86
CA LEU A 90 8.66 -5.56 -2.96
C LEU A 90 9.27 -5.88 -4.32
N ALA A 91 10.58 -5.65 -4.49
CA ALA A 91 11.29 -6.01 -5.70
C ALA A 91 11.33 -7.53 -5.90
N ALA A 92 11.57 -8.28 -4.83
CA ALA A 92 11.70 -9.74 -4.88
C ALA A 92 10.40 -10.45 -5.24
N VAL A 93 9.26 -10.01 -4.68
CA VAL A 93 7.96 -10.64 -4.98
C VAL A 93 7.42 -10.25 -6.35
N ALA A 94 7.88 -9.15 -6.91
CA ALA A 94 7.51 -8.66 -8.23
C ALA A 94 5.99 -8.49 -8.45
N ILE A 95 5.24 -8.25 -7.38
CA ILE A 95 3.82 -7.89 -7.46
C ILE A 95 3.75 -6.39 -7.72
N PRO A 96 2.99 -5.91 -8.72
CA PRO A 96 2.86 -4.49 -8.96
C PRO A 96 2.24 -3.78 -7.75
N PHE A 97 2.71 -2.58 -7.46
CA PHE A 97 2.21 -1.84 -6.31
C PHE A 97 2.14 -0.33 -6.57
N VAL A 98 1.28 0.33 -5.82
CA VAL A 98 1.17 1.78 -5.70
C VAL A 98 1.58 2.18 -4.29
N GLU A 99 2.43 3.18 -4.19
CA GLU A 99 2.79 3.82 -2.92
C GLU A 99 1.86 4.99 -2.65
N LEU A 100 1.42 5.15 -1.40
CA LEU A 100 0.64 6.32 -1.02
C LEU A 100 1.11 6.91 0.32
N HIS A 101 0.84 8.19 0.48
CA HIS A 101 1.04 8.95 1.70
C HIS A 101 -0.15 9.87 1.92
N LEU A 102 -0.56 10.05 3.18
CA LEU A 102 -1.63 10.98 3.54
C LEU A 102 -1.18 12.44 3.41
N SER A 103 0.01 12.76 3.92
CA SER A 103 0.60 14.10 3.80
C SER A 103 1.38 14.25 2.49
N ASN A 104 1.73 15.48 2.17
CA ASN A 104 2.70 15.76 1.11
C ASN A 104 4.12 15.77 1.73
N PRO A 105 4.94 14.74 1.51
CA PRO A 105 6.27 14.67 2.12
C PRO A 105 7.18 15.85 1.73
N HIS A 106 6.96 16.45 0.58
CA HIS A 106 7.79 17.55 0.07
C HIS A 106 7.58 18.86 0.84
N THR A 107 6.49 18.97 1.59
CA THR A 107 6.22 20.14 2.46
C THR A 107 6.68 19.93 3.89
N ARG A 108 7.28 18.80 4.20
CA ARG A 108 7.74 18.40 5.53
C ARG A 108 9.27 18.43 5.62
N GLU A 109 9.83 17.83 6.67
CA GLU A 109 11.28 17.83 6.88
C GLU A 109 12.02 17.19 5.70
N THR A 110 13.22 17.67 5.41
CA THR A 110 14.02 17.25 4.25
C THR A 110 14.24 15.72 4.22
N PHE A 111 14.39 15.09 5.38
CA PHE A 111 14.59 13.63 5.44
C PHE A 111 13.38 12.83 4.94
N ARG A 112 12.18 13.45 4.81
CA ARG A 112 10.98 12.82 4.27
C ARG A 112 10.84 12.97 2.76
N HIS A 113 11.72 13.71 2.11
CA HIS A 113 11.60 13.99 0.66
C HIS A 113 11.98 12.78 -0.20
N ARG A 114 12.76 11.85 0.35
CA ARG A 114 13.18 10.66 -0.39
C ARG A 114 12.40 9.43 0.05
N SER A 115 11.93 8.66 -0.93
CA SER A 115 11.35 7.34 -0.74
C SER A 115 12.28 6.27 -1.31
N TYR A 116 12.47 5.18 -0.56
CA TYR A 116 13.16 4.00 -1.05
C TYR A 116 12.27 3.09 -1.93
N LEU A 117 10.97 3.41 -2.04
CA LEU A 117 10.00 2.57 -2.76
C LEU A 117 9.54 3.18 -4.07
N SER A 118 9.56 4.50 -4.20
CA SER A 118 8.85 5.21 -5.28
C SER A 118 9.31 4.84 -6.68
N ASP A 119 10.58 4.55 -6.88
CA ASP A 119 11.12 4.16 -8.19
C ASP A 119 10.72 2.73 -8.61
N LEU A 120 10.31 1.88 -7.66
CA LEU A 120 9.81 0.53 -7.94
C LEU A 120 8.29 0.49 -8.15
N ALA A 121 7.56 1.49 -7.65
CA ALA A 121 6.11 1.56 -7.71
C ALA A 121 5.60 1.81 -9.14
N CYS A 122 4.38 1.36 -9.45
CA CYS A 122 3.68 1.76 -10.67
C CYS A 122 3.40 3.27 -10.67
N GLY A 123 3.19 3.84 -9.49
CA GLY A 123 2.94 5.25 -9.28
C GLY A 123 2.86 5.59 -7.80
N VAL A 124 2.81 6.88 -7.50
CA VAL A 124 2.78 7.41 -6.13
C VAL A 124 1.63 8.40 -6.00
N VAL A 125 0.87 8.29 -4.91
CA VAL A 125 -0.18 9.24 -4.54
C VAL A 125 0.18 9.82 -3.18
N SER A 126 0.17 11.13 -3.05
CA SER A 126 0.48 11.77 -1.76
C SER A 126 -0.22 13.12 -1.60
N GLY A 127 -0.54 13.50 -0.36
CA GLY A 127 -0.91 14.87 -0.02
C GLY A 127 -2.40 15.16 0.06
N PHE A 128 -3.27 14.18 -0.14
CA PHE A 128 -4.73 14.40 -0.15
C PHE A 128 -5.45 13.85 1.09
N GLY A 129 -4.70 13.65 2.18
CA GLY A 129 -5.27 13.08 3.39
C GLY A 129 -5.83 11.67 3.16
N PRO A 130 -6.93 11.29 3.83
CA PRO A 130 -7.58 9.99 3.63
C PRO A 130 -8.02 9.73 2.19
N HIS A 131 -8.31 10.78 1.42
CA HIS A 131 -8.64 10.67 0.00
C HIS A 131 -7.49 10.06 -0.84
N SER A 132 -6.27 10.16 -0.36
CA SER A 132 -5.11 9.51 -0.99
C SER A 132 -5.31 8.00 -1.12
N TYR A 133 -5.96 7.35 -0.16
CA TYR A 133 -6.33 5.94 -0.24
C TYR A 133 -7.31 5.66 -1.39
N THR A 134 -8.34 6.48 -1.52
CA THR A 134 -9.31 6.36 -2.61
C THR A 134 -8.64 6.47 -3.96
N LEU A 135 -7.76 7.45 -4.13
CA LEU A 135 -7.02 7.66 -5.37
C LEU A 135 -6.04 6.51 -5.67
N ALA A 136 -5.33 6.02 -4.66
CA ALA A 136 -4.40 4.91 -4.83
C ALA A 136 -5.10 3.60 -5.21
N LEU A 137 -6.24 3.31 -4.58
CA LEU A 137 -7.06 2.15 -4.93
C LEU A 137 -7.66 2.29 -6.33
N GLN A 138 -8.09 3.47 -6.70
CA GLN A 138 -8.57 3.75 -8.06
C GLN A 138 -7.47 3.50 -9.09
N ALA A 139 -6.24 3.92 -8.82
CA ALA A 139 -5.08 3.65 -9.67
C ALA A 139 -4.80 2.14 -9.76
N ALA A 140 -4.85 1.41 -8.64
CA ALA A 140 -4.66 -0.04 -8.63
C ALA A 140 -5.72 -0.77 -9.48
N ILE A 141 -6.98 -0.41 -9.31
CA ILE A 141 -8.09 -0.98 -10.09
C ILE A 141 -7.91 -0.69 -11.58
N HIS A 142 -7.50 0.51 -11.92
CA HIS A 142 -7.19 0.89 -13.31
C HIS A 142 -6.06 0.03 -13.89
N GLN A 143 -4.96 -0.12 -13.16
CA GLN A 143 -3.82 -0.94 -13.57
C GLN A 143 -4.20 -2.41 -13.77
N LEU A 144 -5.03 -2.96 -12.91
CA LEU A 144 -5.52 -4.33 -13.02
C LEU A 144 -6.35 -4.55 -14.29
N GLY A 145 -7.10 -3.53 -14.73
CA GLY A 145 -7.89 -3.59 -15.95
C GLY A 145 -7.05 -3.49 -17.23
N MET A 146 -5.85 -2.92 -17.17
CA MET A 146 -4.98 -2.70 -18.32
C MET A 146 -3.91 -3.78 -18.49
N ALA A 147 -3.48 -4.40 -17.40
CA ALA A 147 -2.43 -5.42 -17.46
C ALA A 147 -2.96 -6.66 -18.19
N PRO A 148 -2.26 -7.22 -19.21
CA PRO A 148 -2.52 -8.58 -19.63
C PRO A 148 -2.38 -9.44 -18.37
N ARG A 149 -3.34 -10.35 -18.15
CA ARG A 149 -3.26 -11.30 -17.02
C ARG A 149 -1.94 -12.05 -17.17
N HIS A 150 -0.93 -11.63 -16.46
CA HIS A 150 0.29 -12.39 -16.34
C HIS A 150 -0.10 -13.70 -15.67
N GLN A 151 -0.05 -14.76 -16.45
CA GLN A 151 -0.05 -16.09 -15.86
C GLN A 151 1.18 -16.11 -14.95
N ARG A 152 0.93 -15.99 -13.65
CA ARG A 152 1.98 -16.27 -12.67
C ARG A 152 2.43 -17.69 -12.95
N VAL A 153 3.68 -17.84 -13.35
CA VAL A 153 4.30 -19.14 -13.35
C VAL A 153 4.33 -19.56 -11.88
N LYS A 154 3.41 -20.45 -11.50
CA LYS A 154 3.49 -21.09 -10.19
C LYS A 154 4.86 -21.75 -10.14
N PRO A 155 5.68 -21.49 -9.10
CA PRO A 155 6.86 -22.29 -8.91
C PRO A 155 6.40 -23.75 -8.89
N ALA A 156 7.13 -24.59 -9.61
CA ALA A 156 6.86 -26.03 -9.62
C ALA A 156 6.83 -26.49 -8.17
N SER A 157 5.73 -27.11 -7.77
CA SER A 157 5.62 -27.78 -6.48
C SER A 157 6.56 -28.99 -6.53
N ASP A 158 7.66 -28.90 -5.79
CA ASP A 158 8.47 -30.06 -5.47
C ASP A 158 7.70 -30.99 -4.52
#